data_284ad258a56edbf86ac712cc4159d28f
#
_entry.id   284ad258a56edbf86ac712cc4159d28f
#
_cell.length_a   1.000
_cell.length_b   1.000
_cell.length_c   1.000
_cell.angle_alpha   90.00
_cell.angle_beta   90.00
_cell.angle_gamma   90.00
#
_symmetry.space_group_name_H-M   'P 1'
#
loop_
_entity.id
_entity.type
_entity.pdbx_description
1 polymer ?
#
loop_
_entity_poly.entity_id
_entity_poly.type
_entity_poly.pdbx_seq_one_letter_code
_entity_poly.pdbx_strand_id
1 'polypeptide(L)'
;VMLFDEPTSALDPEMVGEVLSVMRDLAREKMTMVVVTHEMGFAREVATRVMFMDEGHFMEEAAPEEFFSNPKNERLKSFLSKVL
;
A
#
# COMPACT_ATOMS: atom_id res chain seq x y z
N VAL A 1 9.75 14.63 1.89
CA VAL A 1 9.49 13.20 1.64
C VAL A 1 9.51 12.46 2.97
N MET A 2 8.48 11.67 3.22
CA MET A 2 8.40 10.83 4.42
C MET A 2 8.40 9.37 4.00
N LEU A 3 9.11 8.54 4.76
CA LEU A 3 9.18 7.10 4.51
C LEU A 3 8.55 6.35 5.68
N PHE A 4 7.57 5.50 5.37
CA PHE A 4 6.93 4.61 6.35
C PHE A 4 7.18 3.18 5.94
N ASP A 5 7.82 2.39 6.79
CA ASP A 5 8.16 1.00 6.51
C ASP A 5 7.37 0.09 7.45
N GLU A 6 6.30 -0.51 6.91
CA GLU A 6 5.41 -1.41 7.66
C GLU A 6 4.93 -0.78 8.97
N PRO A 7 4.31 0.44 8.91
CA PRO A 7 3.99 1.16 10.14
C PRO A 7 2.99 0.45 11.05
N THR A 8 2.24 -0.51 10.52
CA THR A 8 1.21 -1.20 11.29
C THR A 8 1.56 -2.64 11.64
N SER A 9 2.72 -3.15 11.21
CA SER A 9 3.02 -4.57 11.32
C SER A 9 3.12 -5.13 12.74
N ALA A 10 3.48 -4.29 13.71
CA ALA A 10 3.64 -4.69 15.11
C ALA A 10 2.54 -4.15 16.03
N LEU A 11 1.48 -3.59 15.47
CA LEU A 11 0.43 -2.94 16.23
C LEU A 11 -0.80 -3.84 16.35
N ASP A 12 -1.57 -3.66 17.43
CA ASP A 12 -2.86 -4.33 17.54
C ASP A 12 -3.91 -3.65 16.65
N PRO A 13 -5.07 -4.30 16.39
CA PRO A 13 -6.06 -3.78 15.45
C PRO A 13 -6.56 -2.36 15.75
N GLU A 14 -6.69 -1.99 17.01
CA GLU A 14 -7.15 -0.65 17.36
C GLU A 14 -6.13 0.41 16.98
N MET A 15 -4.86 0.13 17.25
CA MET A 15 -3.77 1.06 16.94
C MET A 15 -3.56 1.18 15.42
N VAL A 16 -3.77 0.10 14.68
CA VAL A 16 -3.67 0.12 13.23
C VAL A 16 -4.62 1.17 12.64
N GLY A 17 -5.87 1.20 13.08
CA GLY A 17 -6.85 2.17 12.61
C GLY A 17 -6.42 3.61 12.86
N GLU A 18 -5.87 3.88 14.04
CA GLU A 18 -5.43 5.23 14.39
C GLU A 18 -4.24 5.68 13.54
N VAL A 19 -3.26 4.80 13.33
CA VAL A 19 -2.10 5.12 12.51
C VAL A 19 -2.50 5.38 11.07
N LEU A 20 -3.35 4.53 10.51
CA LEU A 20 -3.80 4.70 9.13
C LEU A 20 -4.60 5.99 8.96
N SER A 21 -5.37 6.39 9.98
CA SER A 21 -6.12 7.64 9.94
C SER A 21 -5.19 8.84 9.85
N VAL A 22 -4.12 8.85 10.64
CA VAL A 22 -3.11 9.92 10.59
C VAL A 22 -2.46 9.96 9.21
N MET A 23 -2.12 8.80 8.65
CA MET A 23 -1.50 8.74 7.33
C MET A 23 -2.43 9.23 6.22
N ARG A 24 -3.74 8.95 6.35
CA ARG A 24 -4.72 9.48 5.40
C ARG A 24 -4.77 11.00 5.43
N ASP A 25 -4.71 11.58 6.63
CA ASP A 25 -4.73 13.03 6.78
C ASP A 25 -3.49 13.66 6.15
N LEU A 26 -2.31 13.05 6.34
CA LEU A 26 -1.09 13.51 5.69
C LEU A 26 -1.19 13.43 4.17
N ALA A 27 -1.78 12.37 3.66
CA ALA A 27 -1.98 12.22 2.22
C ALA A 27 -2.90 13.30 1.65
N ARG A 28 -3.93 13.68 2.40
CA ARG A 28 -4.84 14.74 1.98
C ARG A 28 -4.15 16.09 1.90
N GLU A 29 -3.12 16.30 2.70
CA GLU A 29 -2.31 17.53 2.65
C GLU A 29 -1.29 17.49 1.52
N LYS A 30 -1.35 16.46 0.66
CA LYS A 30 -0.48 16.30 -0.50
C LYS A 30 0.99 16.20 -0.15
N MET A 31 1.28 15.66 1.02
CA MET A 31 2.66 15.40 1.41
C MET A 31 3.21 14.22 0.62
N THR A 32 4.45 14.35 0.13
CA THR A 32 5.08 13.24 -0.59
C THR A 32 5.49 12.16 0.40
N MET A 33 4.94 10.95 0.22
CA MET A 33 5.21 9.83 1.12
C MET A 33 5.50 8.56 0.32
N VAL A 34 6.42 7.76 0.83
CA VAL A 34 6.65 6.39 0.36
C VAL A 34 6.26 5.46 1.50
N VAL A 35 5.32 4.55 1.24
CA VAL A 35 4.79 3.65 2.27
C VAL A 35 4.97 2.21 1.84
N VAL A 36 5.66 1.42 2.65
CA VAL A 36 5.80 -0.02 2.45
C VAL A 36 4.78 -0.68 3.38
N THR A 37 3.81 -1.39 2.83
CA THR A 37 2.73 -1.92 3.65
C THR A 37 2.07 -3.12 3.00
N HIS A 38 1.47 -3.98 3.84
CA HIS A 38 0.58 -5.04 3.41
C HIS A 38 -0.90 -4.65 3.57
N GLU A 39 -1.17 -3.44 4.02
CA GLU A 39 -2.53 -2.92 4.18
C GLU A 39 -3.08 -2.47 2.82
N MET A 40 -3.64 -3.42 2.09
CA MET A 40 -4.07 -3.17 0.70
C MET A 40 -5.23 -2.20 0.60
N GLY A 41 -6.17 -2.25 1.54
CA GLY A 41 -7.29 -1.30 1.55
C GLY A 41 -6.82 0.13 1.69
N PHE A 42 -5.84 0.36 2.56
CA PHE A 42 -5.26 1.68 2.75
C PHE A 42 -4.53 2.15 1.48
N ALA A 43 -3.70 1.27 0.90
CA ALA A 43 -2.97 1.61 -0.32
C ALA A 43 -3.92 1.97 -1.45
N ARG A 44 -5.00 1.21 -1.61
CA ARG A 44 -6.00 1.46 -2.65
C ARG A 44 -6.69 2.81 -2.45
N GLU A 45 -6.93 3.19 -1.21
CA GLU A 45 -7.64 4.41 -0.88
C GLU A 45 -6.80 5.68 -1.09
N VAL A 46 -5.54 5.65 -0.69
CA VAL A 46 -4.75 6.89 -0.60
C VAL A 46 -3.58 7.00 -1.56
N ALA A 47 -3.11 5.91 -2.14
CA ALA A 47 -1.94 5.96 -3.01
C ALA A 47 -2.26 6.62 -4.35
N THR A 48 -1.30 7.32 -4.90
CA THR A 48 -1.37 7.82 -6.28
C THR A 48 -0.66 6.87 -7.23
N ARG A 49 0.32 6.11 -6.72
CA ARG A 49 1.01 5.06 -7.46
C ARG A 49 1.26 3.89 -6.52
N VAL A 50 1.10 2.69 -7.02
CA VAL A 50 1.34 1.47 -6.25
C VAL A 50 2.38 0.63 -6.97
N MET A 51 3.35 0.12 -6.20
CA MET A 51 4.42 -0.71 -6.72
C MET A 51 4.45 -2.05 -6.01
N PHE A 52 4.59 -3.12 -6.77
CA PHE A 52 4.72 -4.46 -6.21
C PHE A 52 6.18 -4.91 -6.30
N MET A 53 6.74 -5.31 -5.16
CA MET A 53 8.10 -5.82 -5.08
C MET A 53 8.09 -7.23 -4.51
N ASP A 54 8.93 -8.10 -5.05
CA ASP A 54 9.03 -9.48 -4.63
C ASP A 54 10.50 -9.92 -4.72
N GLU A 55 10.99 -10.54 -3.65
CA GLU A 55 12.39 -11.00 -3.55
C GLU A 55 13.41 -9.91 -3.88
N GLY A 56 13.12 -8.69 -3.44
CA GLY A 56 14.00 -7.55 -3.68
C GLY A 56 13.94 -6.98 -5.08
N HIS A 57 13.05 -7.48 -5.91
CA HIS A 57 12.88 -7.01 -7.28
C HIS A 57 11.58 -6.25 -7.47
N PHE A 58 11.66 -5.19 -8.26
CA PHE A 58 10.50 -4.41 -8.67
C PHE A 58 9.76 -5.18 -9.76
N MET A 59 8.50 -5.52 -9.52
CA MET A 59 7.74 -6.38 -10.42
C MET A 59 6.68 -5.65 -11.25
N GLU A 60 5.98 -4.70 -10.66
CA GLU A 60 4.91 -4.00 -11.35
C GLU A 60 4.62 -2.65 -10.68
N GLU A 61 4.27 -1.65 -11.49
CA GLU A 61 3.83 -0.34 -11.00
C GLU A 61 2.64 0.13 -11.81
N ALA A 62 1.62 0.67 -11.13
CA ALA A 62 0.44 1.20 -11.80
C ALA A 62 -0.32 2.14 -10.87
N ALA A 63 -1.28 2.89 -11.43
CA ALA A 63 -2.23 3.63 -10.61
C ALA A 63 -3.08 2.62 -9.82
N PRO A 64 -3.61 3.00 -8.64
CA PRO A 64 -4.33 2.05 -7.79
C PRO A 64 -5.45 1.30 -8.50
N GLU A 65 -6.22 1.98 -9.34
CA GLU A 65 -7.32 1.33 -10.05
C GLU A 65 -6.85 0.18 -10.92
N GLU A 66 -5.79 0.40 -11.71
CA GLU A 66 -5.25 -0.65 -12.56
C GLU A 66 -4.53 -1.72 -11.76
N PHE A 67 -3.78 -1.31 -10.75
CA PHE A 67 -3.01 -2.24 -9.94
C PHE A 67 -3.91 -3.30 -9.29
N PHE A 68 -5.03 -2.88 -8.72
CA PHE A 68 -5.92 -3.78 -7.98
C PHE A 68 -6.97 -4.46 -8.86
N SER A 69 -7.42 -3.81 -9.92
CA SER A 69 -8.48 -4.38 -10.76
C SER A 69 -7.95 -5.15 -11.96
N ASN A 70 -6.74 -4.85 -12.43
CA ASN A 70 -6.17 -5.50 -13.62
C ASN A 70 -4.66 -5.71 -13.47
N PRO A 71 -4.23 -6.46 -12.44
CA PRO A 71 -2.80 -6.75 -12.28
C PRO A 71 -2.29 -7.61 -13.42
N LYS A 72 -1.09 -7.32 -13.89
CA LYS A 72 -0.51 -8.02 -15.03
C LYS A 72 0.50 -9.09 -14.63
N ASN A 73 1.20 -8.89 -13.51
CA ASN A 73 2.19 -9.83 -13.03
C ASN A 73 1.50 -11.00 -12.33
N GLU A 74 1.91 -12.24 -12.66
CA GLU A 74 1.27 -13.43 -12.09
C GLU A 74 1.46 -13.56 -10.58
N ARG A 75 2.63 -13.17 -10.06
CA ARG A 75 2.87 -13.18 -8.62
C ARG A 75 1.99 -12.18 -7.91
N LEU A 76 1.79 -11.01 -8.52
CA LEU A 76 0.89 -10.01 -7.98
C LEU A 76 -0.55 -10.51 -7.95
N LYS A 77 -1.00 -11.15 -9.02
CA LYS A 77 -2.34 -11.73 -9.07
C LYS A 77 -2.54 -12.74 -7.92
N SER A 78 -1.55 -13.60 -7.72
CA SER A 78 -1.60 -14.60 -6.66
C SER A 78 -1.64 -13.92 -5.28
N PHE A 79 -0.81 -12.91 -5.07
CA PHE A 79 -0.77 -12.17 -3.82
C PHE A 79 -2.11 -11.50 -3.52
N LEU A 80 -2.65 -10.78 -4.50
CA LEU A 80 -3.92 -10.06 -4.31
C LEU A 80 -5.09 -11.01 -4.06
N SER A 81 -5.08 -12.18 -4.67
CA SER A 81 -6.14 -13.16 -4.45
C SER A 81 -6.17 -13.68 -3.01
N LYS A 82 -5.06 -13.59 -2.30
CA LYS A 82 -4.96 -14.04 -0.91
C LYS A 82 -5.31 -12.97 0.10
N VAL A 83 -5.10 -11.70 -0.24
CA VAL A 83 -5.29 -10.59 0.71
C VAL A 83 -6.55 -9.76 0.46
N LEU A 84 -7.20 -9.96 -0.65
CA LEU A 84 -8.45 -9.24 -0.99
C LEU A 84 -9.68 -10.17 -1.01
#